data_ff9bb9bef4bc76fd8e2ba87055f7ce1d
#
_entry.id   ff9bb9bef4bc76fd8e2ba87055f7ce1d
#
_cell.length_a   1.000
_cell.length_b   1.000
_cell.length_c   1.000
_cell.angle_alpha   90.00
_cell.angle_beta   90.00
_cell.angle_gamma   90.00
#
_symmetry.space_group_name_H-M   'P 1'
#
loop_
_entity.id
_entity.type
_entity.pdbx_description
1 polymer ?
#
loop_
_entity_poly.entity_id
_entity_poly.type
_entity_poly.pdbx_seq_one_letter_code
_entity_poly.pdbx_strand_id
1 'polypeptide(L)'
;MVSRNAIFLEKEFIQEGGQGRKLEFIENSNEDKSNEKPVQVQTQGPQQLRRSSRIIHPPERYGFLHQMNEIFLLGDTDHRDDPTSYEEAISDIDSKKWLEAMDLEMDSMRTNQVWTLVDPPEGIIPIGCKWIFKRKIGLDGKVETYKARLVAKGYRQIQSIDYEETFSPVAMLKSIRILLAIAAYYDYEIWQMDVKTAFLNGYIEEDIYMIQPCGFESKANPHKVCKLRKSIYGLKQASRSWNIRFDDAIKSFGFIKNENEPCVYKRVSGSAITFLVLYVDDILLIGNDIGQMSSVKIWLSQNFSMKDLGDAMYILGIRIYRDRSRRLIGLCQAKYIEKILKKFNMWDSKRGFIPFRHGIHLSKSMSPKTYDERERMNKIPYASAIGSLMYAMLCTRPDIAHAVSVTSRYQSNPG
;
A
#
# COMPACT_ATOMS: atom_id res chain seq x y z
N MET A 1 0.48 6.94 -24.25
CA MET A 1 0.19 5.71 -24.98
C MET A 1 -0.89 4.95 -24.21
N VAL A 2 -2.09 4.85 -24.75
CA VAL A 2 -3.17 4.06 -24.13
C VAL A 2 -3.16 2.72 -24.86
N SER A 3 -2.78 1.64 -24.19
CA SER A 3 -2.89 0.30 -24.74
C SER A 3 -4.37 -0.03 -24.94
N ARG A 4 -4.82 -0.24 -26.17
CA ARG A 4 -6.20 -0.60 -26.49
C ARG A 4 -6.49 -2.09 -26.31
N ASN A 5 -5.46 -2.93 -26.16
CA ASN A 5 -5.60 -4.38 -26.03
C ASN A 5 -4.80 -4.87 -24.83
N ALA A 6 -5.48 -5.09 -23.70
CA ALA A 6 -4.93 -5.81 -22.56
C ALA A 6 -5.47 -7.25 -22.59
N ILE A 7 -4.59 -8.22 -22.62
CA ILE A 7 -4.94 -9.65 -22.50
C ILE A 7 -4.70 -10.05 -21.04
N PHE A 8 -5.73 -10.60 -20.39
CA PHE A 8 -5.65 -11.11 -19.03
C PHE A 8 -5.18 -12.55 -19.03
N LEU A 9 -3.93 -12.80 -18.64
CA LEU A 9 -3.26 -14.11 -18.67
C LEU A 9 -3.41 -14.91 -17.36
N GLU A 10 -4.30 -14.53 -16.46
CA GLU A 10 -4.42 -15.14 -15.13
C GLU A 10 -4.63 -16.66 -15.16
N LYS A 11 -5.28 -17.19 -16.20
CA LYS A 11 -5.45 -18.64 -16.36
C LYS A 11 -4.18 -19.38 -16.75
N GLU A 12 -3.26 -18.72 -17.46
CA GLU A 12 -2.01 -19.34 -17.92
C GLU A 12 -0.96 -19.39 -16.81
N PHE A 13 -1.06 -18.47 -15.82
CA PHE A 13 -0.17 -18.44 -14.67
C PHE A 13 -0.54 -19.45 -13.58
N ILE A 14 -1.73 -20.03 -13.60
CA ILE A 14 -2.20 -21.02 -12.60
C ILE A 14 -1.70 -22.42 -12.94
N GLN A 15 -1.34 -22.70 -14.20
CA GLN A 15 -0.78 -24.00 -14.61
C GLN A 15 0.75 -23.97 -14.51
N GLU A 16 1.28 -24.37 -13.38
CA GLU A 16 2.70 -24.72 -13.26
C GLU A 16 2.94 -26.00 -14.08
N GLY A 17 3.70 -25.89 -15.18
CA GLY A 17 4.24 -27.03 -15.91
C GLY A 17 3.83 -27.24 -17.35
N GLY A 18 3.10 -26.33 -17.97
CA GLY A 18 2.74 -26.43 -19.39
C GLY A 18 3.72 -25.71 -20.30
N GLN A 19 4.33 -26.40 -21.26
CA GLN A 19 5.09 -25.80 -22.36
C GLN A 19 4.23 -24.75 -23.07
N GLY A 20 4.73 -23.51 -23.13
CA GLY A 20 4.02 -22.38 -23.72
C GLY A 20 3.56 -22.62 -25.15
N ARG A 21 2.26 -22.51 -25.39
CA ARG A 21 1.71 -22.44 -26.73
C ARG A 21 2.16 -21.15 -27.39
N LYS A 22 2.76 -21.24 -28.57
CA LYS A 22 3.03 -20.12 -29.47
C LYS A 22 1.73 -19.35 -29.71
N LEU A 23 1.65 -18.11 -29.25
CA LEU A 23 0.64 -17.16 -29.72
C LEU A 23 1.18 -16.51 -30.99
N GLU A 24 0.62 -16.85 -32.13
CA GLU A 24 0.83 -16.12 -33.37
C GLU A 24 0.03 -14.82 -33.31
N PHE A 25 0.74 -13.70 -33.43
CA PHE A 25 0.09 -12.39 -33.64
C PHE A 25 -0.39 -12.36 -35.09
N ILE A 26 -1.68 -12.32 -35.33
CA ILE A 26 -2.26 -12.02 -36.63
C ILE A 26 -2.22 -10.48 -36.77
N GLU A 27 -1.25 -9.98 -37.53
CA GLU A 27 -1.29 -8.62 -38.06
C GLU A 27 -2.35 -8.55 -39.17
N ASN A 28 -3.51 -8.02 -38.84
CA ASN A 28 -4.45 -7.60 -39.87
C ASN A 28 -4.06 -6.23 -40.39
N SER A 29 -3.28 -6.22 -41.45
CA SER A 29 -3.07 -5.06 -42.30
C SER A 29 -4.27 -4.92 -43.25
N ASN A 30 -5.24 -4.12 -42.89
CA ASN A 30 -6.22 -3.60 -43.86
C ASN A 30 -5.85 -2.15 -44.19
N GLU A 31 -5.22 -1.98 -45.33
CA GLU A 31 -5.11 -0.69 -46.02
C GLU A 31 -6.48 -0.38 -46.67
N ASP A 32 -7.24 0.52 -46.06
CA ASP A 32 -8.35 1.17 -46.75
C ASP A 32 -7.91 2.57 -47.19
N LYS A 33 -7.69 2.68 -48.49
CA LYS A 33 -7.55 3.95 -49.21
C LYS A 33 -8.94 4.59 -49.28
N SER A 34 -9.17 5.69 -48.61
CA SER A 34 -10.32 6.57 -48.86
C SER A 34 -9.84 8.00 -49.07
N ASN A 35 -10.24 8.54 -50.24
CA ASN A 35 -10.04 9.88 -50.75
C ASN A 35 -10.49 10.97 -49.75
N GLU A 36 -9.57 11.82 -49.33
CA GLU A 36 -9.87 13.06 -48.62
C GLU A 36 -10.12 14.21 -49.60
N LYS A 37 -11.29 14.79 -49.53
CA LYS A 37 -11.56 16.14 -50.05
C LYS A 37 -11.28 17.17 -48.93
N PRO A 38 -10.70 18.34 -49.26
CA PRO A 38 -10.36 19.34 -48.27
C PRO A 38 -11.59 20.00 -47.64
N VAL A 39 -11.75 19.88 -46.35
CA VAL A 39 -12.78 20.60 -45.57
C VAL A 39 -12.19 21.93 -45.10
N GLN A 40 -12.86 23.03 -45.44
CA GLN A 40 -12.54 24.37 -44.96
C GLN A 40 -12.70 24.45 -43.44
N VAL A 41 -11.67 24.86 -42.73
CA VAL A 41 -11.68 25.15 -41.30
C VAL A 41 -12.36 26.51 -41.08
N GLN A 42 -13.59 26.51 -40.54
CA GLN A 42 -14.19 27.71 -39.96
C GLN A 42 -13.63 27.86 -38.51
N THR A 43 -12.91 28.93 -38.29
CA THR A 43 -12.47 29.40 -36.97
C THR A 43 -13.68 29.83 -36.14
N GLN A 44 -14.12 29.00 -35.19
CA GLN A 44 -15.02 29.39 -34.13
C GLN A 44 -14.25 30.04 -33.00
N GLY A 45 -14.65 31.22 -32.55
CA GLY A 45 -14.11 31.97 -31.46
C GLY A 45 -14.21 31.26 -30.11
N PRO A 46 -13.53 31.76 -29.05
CA PRO A 46 -13.38 31.05 -27.78
C PRO A 46 -14.71 30.78 -27.10
N GLN A 47 -15.09 29.51 -27.02
CA GLN A 47 -16.23 29.09 -26.20
C GLN A 47 -15.92 29.30 -24.73
N GLN A 48 -16.66 30.17 -24.07
CA GLN A 48 -16.66 30.30 -22.61
C GLN A 48 -17.10 28.98 -21.99
N LEU A 49 -16.14 28.31 -21.33
CA LEU A 49 -16.39 27.14 -20.49
C LEU A 49 -17.35 27.54 -19.36
N ARG A 50 -18.58 27.00 -19.36
CA ARG A 50 -19.53 27.14 -18.26
C ARG A 50 -18.90 26.51 -17.01
N ARG A 51 -18.38 27.35 -16.11
CA ARG A 51 -17.97 26.92 -14.77
C ARG A 51 -19.20 26.71 -13.91
N SER A 52 -19.37 25.52 -13.39
CA SER A 52 -20.40 25.20 -12.39
C SER A 52 -20.13 26.03 -11.13
N SER A 53 -21.16 26.71 -10.62
CA SER A 53 -21.12 27.44 -9.35
C SER A 53 -21.21 26.54 -8.11
N ARG A 54 -21.01 25.23 -8.24
CA ARG A 54 -20.98 24.30 -7.12
C ARG A 54 -19.76 24.55 -6.29
N ILE A 55 -19.94 24.91 -5.02
CA ILE A 55 -18.89 24.91 -4.01
C ILE A 55 -18.43 23.46 -3.86
N ILE A 56 -17.24 23.16 -4.39
CA ILE A 56 -16.61 21.84 -4.24
C ILE A 56 -15.96 21.84 -2.87
N HIS A 57 -16.63 21.24 -1.88
CA HIS A 57 -15.93 20.83 -0.67
C HIS A 57 -14.97 19.68 -1.06
N PRO A 58 -13.67 19.78 -0.74
CA PRO A 58 -12.77 18.65 -0.92
C PRO A 58 -13.35 17.47 -0.14
N PRO A 59 -13.44 16.25 -0.70
CA PRO A 59 -13.89 15.11 0.07
C PRO A 59 -12.90 14.88 1.20
N GLU A 60 -13.40 14.67 2.42
CA GLU A 60 -12.63 14.18 3.56
C GLU A 60 -12.11 12.76 3.22
N ARG A 61 -10.97 12.68 2.54
CA ARG A 61 -10.38 11.43 2.04
C ARG A 61 -9.52 10.72 3.07
N TYR A 62 -9.78 10.88 4.35
CA TYR A 62 -8.97 10.25 5.40
C TYR A 62 -9.19 8.74 5.55
N GLY A 63 -10.31 8.17 5.07
CA GLY A 63 -10.64 6.76 5.28
C GLY A 63 -9.91 5.79 4.36
N PHE A 64 -9.61 6.15 3.11
CA PHE A 64 -9.10 5.20 2.12
C PHE A 64 -7.63 4.82 2.34
N LEU A 65 -6.76 5.79 2.65
CA LEU A 65 -5.35 5.52 2.94
C LEU A 65 -5.17 4.82 4.29
N HIS A 66 -6.01 5.13 5.28
CA HIS A 66 -6.00 4.44 6.57
C HIS A 66 -6.48 2.98 6.42
N GLN A 67 -7.54 2.73 5.65
CA GLN A 67 -8.00 1.38 5.32
C GLN A 67 -6.99 0.60 4.47
N MET A 68 -6.31 1.24 3.51
CA MET A 68 -5.24 0.59 2.74
C MET A 68 -4.05 0.24 3.64
N ASN A 69 -3.63 1.12 4.54
CA ASN A 69 -2.58 0.83 5.51
C ASN A 69 -3.03 -0.23 6.53
N GLU A 70 -4.29 -0.22 6.98
CA GLU A 70 -4.82 -1.31 7.82
C GLU A 70 -4.92 -2.63 7.05
N ILE A 71 -5.34 -2.63 5.79
CA ILE A 71 -5.36 -3.83 4.95
C ILE A 71 -3.93 -4.35 4.69
N PHE A 72 -2.95 -3.46 4.54
CA PHE A 72 -1.53 -3.83 4.39
C PHE A 72 -0.87 -4.22 5.72
N LEU A 73 -1.18 -3.51 6.82
CA LEU A 73 -0.75 -3.87 8.18
C LEU A 73 -1.46 -5.13 8.69
N LEU A 74 -2.71 -5.34 8.27
CA LEU A 74 -3.55 -6.50 8.58
C LEU A 74 -3.48 -7.59 7.50
N GLY A 75 -2.50 -7.53 6.59
CA GLY A 75 -2.30 -8.56 5.58
C GLY A 75 -2.27 -9.96 6.21
N ASP A 76 -3.39 -10.65 6.25
CA ASP A 76 -3.77 -11.92 6.87
C ASP A 76 -4.60 -11.81 8.15
N THR A 77 -5.83 -11.32 8.04
CA THR A 77 -6.77 -11.26 9.16
C THR A 77 -7.53 -12.59 9.41
N ASP A 78 -6.98 -13.71 9.02
CA ASP A 78 -7.71 -14.98 9.16
C ASP A 78 -7.31 -15.80 10.40
N HIS A 79 -6.53 -15.23 11.32
CA HIS A 79 -6.20 -15.89 12.58
C HIS A 79 -6.95 -15.22 13.75
N ARG A 80 -8.11 -15.78 14.08
CA ARG A 80 -8.89 -15.43 15.28
C ARG A 80 -8.14 -15.69 16.60
N ASP A 81 -6.93 -16.23 16.51
CA ASP A 81 -6.15 -16.74 17.63
C ASP A 81 -4.90 -15.92 17.96
N ASP A 82 -4.63 -14.78 17.28
CA ASP A 82 -3.52 -13.91 17.65
C ASP A 82 -3.85 -13.13 18.92
N PRO A 83 -2.94 -13.03 19.93
CA PRO A 83 -3.17 -12.28 21.14
C PRO A 83 -3.51 -10.80 20.83
N THR A 84 -4.45 -10.24 21.58
CA THR A 84 -4.90 -8.85 21.42
C THR A 84 -4.33 -7.93 22.50
N SER A 85 -3.77 -8.49 23.56
CA SER A 85 -3.14 -7.77 24.67
C SER A 85 -1.83 -8.43 25.10
N TYR A 86 -1.04 -7.69 25.90
CA TYR A 86 0.18 -8.20 26.50
C TYR A 86 -0.09 -9.42 27.40
N GLU A 87 -1.14 -9.34 28.22
CA GLU A 87 -1.55 -10.39 29.15
C GLU A 87 -1.91 -11.69 28.42
N GLU A 88 -2.63 -11.58 27.31
CA GLU A 88 -2.94 -12.71 26.45
C GLU A 88 -1.68 -13.33 25.84
N ALA A 89 -0.74 -12.50 25.35
CA ALA A 89 0.49 -12.97 24.75
C ALA A 89 1.39 -13.74 25.73
N ILE A 90 1.50 -13.28 26.98
CA ILE A 90 2.31 -13.98 28.00
C ILE A 90 1.63 -15.23 28.57
N SER A 91 0.31 -15.34 28.39
CA SER A 91 -0.48 -16.52 28.80
C SER A 91 -0.67 -17.52 27.66
N ASP A 92 -0.24 -17.19 26.43
CA ASP A 92 -0.35 -18.05 25.25
C ASP A 92 0.63 -19.25 25.35
N ILE A 93 0.30 -20.36 24.69
CA ILE A 93 1.18 -21.54 24.59
C ILE A 93 2.55 -21.20 24.00
N ASP A 94 2.60 -20.20 23.11
CA ASP A 94 3.80 -19.68 22.45
C ASP A 94 4.38 -18.44 23.15
N SER A 95 4.08 -18.21 24.44
CA SER A 95 4.46 -17.01 25.19
C SER A 95 5.94 -16.64 25.06
N LYS A 96 6.85 -17.62 25.08
CA LYS A 96 8.29 -17.37 24.88
C LYS A 96 8.62 -16.72 23.54
N LYS A 97 7.97 -17.16 22.45
CA LYS A 97 8.15 -16.60 21.11
C LYS A 97 7.56 -15.19 21.00
N TRP A 98 6.46 -14.92 21.72
CA TRP A 98 5.89 -13.58 21.81
C TRP A 98 6.80 -12.63 22.58
N LEU A 99 7.39 -13.08 23.70
CA LEU A 99 8.39 -12.30 24.45
C LEU A 99 9.60 -11.97 23.59
N GLU A 100 10.16 -12.96 22.88
CA GLU A 100 11.28 -12.75 21.94
C GLU A 100 10.89 -11.71 20.84
N ALA A 101 9.69 -11.79 20.31
CA ALA A 101 9.22 -10.84 19.29
C ALA A 101 9.07 -9.41 19.85
N MET A 102 8.59 -9.26 21.09
CA MET A 102 8.52 -7.97 21.79
C MET A 102 9.90 -7.42 22.11
N ASP A 103 10.85 -8.27 22.57
CA ASP A 103 12.22 -7.85 22.84
C ASP A 103 12.91 -7.32 21.57
N LEU A 104 12.73 -8.00 20.43
CA LEU A 104 13.25 -7.54 19.14
C LEU A 104 12.70 -6.17 18.73
N GLU A 105 11.40 -5.94 18.98
CA GLU A 105 10.78 -4.63 18.71
C GLU A 105 11.34 -3.56 19.65
N MET A 106 11.52 -3.87 20.95
CA MET A 106 12.10 -2.95 21.93
C MET A 106 13.57 -2.65 21.63
N ASP A 107 14.35 -3.62 21.15
CA ASP A 107 15.71 -3.42 20.69
C ASP A 107 15.76 -2.49 19.47
N SER A 108 14.81 -2.63 18.54
CA SER A 108 14.67 -1.70 17.43
C SER A 108 14.37 -0.26 17.92
N MET A 109 13.51 -0.11 18.93
CA MET A 109 13.23 1.21 19.53
C MET A 109 14.48 1.82 20.19
N ARG A 110 15.26 1.02 20.92
CA ARG A 110 16.51 1.46 21.58
C ARG A 110 17.57 1.84 20.55
N THR A 111 17.81 0.95 19.56
CA THR A 111 18.80 1.19 18.50
C THR A 111 18.50 2.46 17.71
N ASN A 112 17.22 2.72 17.44
CA ASN A 112 16.80 3.94 16.76
C ASN A 112 16.69 5.15 17.70
N GLN A 113 16.88 4.99 19.02
CA GLN A 113 16.74 6.06 20.02
C GLN A 113 15.40 6.80 19.93
N VAL A 114 14.32 6.02 19.87
CA VAL A 114 12.96 6.53 19.55
C VAL A 114 12.46 7.48 20.63
N TRP A 115 12.81 7.25 21.92
CA TRP A 115 12.43 8.11 23.03
C TRP A 115 13.49 8.19 24.13
N THR A 116 13.28 9.16 25.01
CA THR A 116 13.97 9.26 26.31
C THR A 116 12.95 9.25 27.44
N LEU A 117 13.29 8.65 28.60
CA LEU A 117 12.47 8.71 29.78
C LEU A 117 12.64 10.05 30.49
N VAL A 118 11.54 10.76 30.69
CA VAL A 118 11.47 12.06 31.37
C VAL A 118 10.39 12.07 32.41
N ASP A 119 10.47 12.94 33.39
CA ASP A 119 9.37 13.19 34.29
C ASP A 119 8.22 13.83 33.51
N PRO A 120 6.96 13.43 33.75
CA PRO A 120 5.83 13.96 33.01
C PRO A 120 5.70 15.46 33.29
N PRO A 121 5.68 16.31 32.24
CA PRO A 121 5.46 17.74 32.43
C PRO A 121 4.08 18.01 33.01
N GLU A 122 3.95 19.10 33.80
CA GLU A 122 2.69 19.47 34.42
C GLU A 122 1.61 19.76 33.35
N GLY A 123 0.42 19.20 33.55
CA GLY A 123 -0.72 19.37 32.65
C GLY A 123 -0.70 18.53 31.39
N ILE A 124 0.35 17.74 31.12
CA ILE A 124 0.43 16.85 29.94
C ILE A 124 -0.25 15.52 30.23
N ILE A 125 -1.11 15.09 29.32
CA ILE A 125 -1.71 13.74 29.32
C ILE A 125 -0.96 12.88 28.31
N PRO A 126 -0.11 11.92 28.73
CA PRO A 126 0.63 11.08 27.82
C PRO A 126 -0.31 10.21 26.98
N ILE A 127 0.02 10.02 25.70
CA ILE A 127 -0.72 9.07 24.86
C ILE A 127 -0.43 7.63 25.28
N GLY A 128 -1.43 6.77 25.17
CA GLY A 128 -1.25 5.34 25.42
C GLY A 128 -0.55 4.64 24.26
N CYS A 129 -0.04 3.45 24.53
CA CYS A 129 0.40 2.52 23.50
C CYS A 129 -0.27 1.15 23.69
N LYS A 130 -0.09 0.26 22.71
CA LYS A 130 -0.53 -1.13 22.77
C LYS A 130 0.40 -2.00 21.95
N TRP A 131 0.48 -3.26 22.31
CA TRP A 131 1.10 -4.29 21.50
C TRP A 131 0.11 -4.78 20.44
N ILE A 132 0.62 -5.08 19.24
CA ILE A 132 -0.08 -5.79 18.16
C ILE A 132 0.75 -7.01 17.82
N PHE A 133 0.13 -8.18 17.91
CA PHE A 133 0.75 -9.47 17.68
C PHE A 133 0.29 -10.08 16.36
N LYS A 134 1.18 -10.80 15.68
CA LYS A 134 0.85 -11.51 14.45
C LYS A 134 1.71 -12.74 14.23
N ARG A 135 1.06 -13.89 14.03
CA ARG A 135 1.68 -15.09 13.49
C ARG A 135 1.78 -14.98 11.96
N LYS A 136 2.95 -15.21 11.39
CA LYS A 136 3.11 -15.38 9.95
C LYS A 136 3.19 -16.86 9.64
N ILE A 137 2.32 -17.31 8.76
CA ILE A 137 2.19 -18.71 8.36
C ILE A 137 2.90 -18.92 7.04
N GLY A 138 3.69 -19.97 6.97
CA GLY A 138 4.37 -20.43 5.77
C GLY A 138 3.44 -21.12 4.77
N LEU A 139 4.00 -21.49 3.63
CA LEU A 139 3.27 -22.22 2.57
C LEU A 139 2.81 -23.60 3.04
N ASP A 140 3.46 -24.17 4.04
CA ASP A 140 3.14 -25.46 4.65
C ASP A 140 2.02 -25.38 5.72
N GLY A 141 1.47 -24.19 5.95
CA GLY A 141 0.44 -23.94 6.97
C GLY A 141 0.97 -23.85 8.39
N LYS A 142 2.30 -23.90 8.61
CA LYS A 142 2.92 -23.75 9.93
C LYS A 142 3.31 -22.31 10.19
N VAL A 143 3.36 -21.95 11.48
CA VAL A 143 3.83 -20.61 11.89
C VAL A 143 5.34 -20.53 11.69
N GLU A 144 5.76 -19.67 10.76
CA GLU A 144 7.19 -19.40 10.49
C GLU A 144 7.75 -18.31 11.40
N THR A 145 6.96 -17.28 11.73
CA THR A 145 7.46 -16.11 12.45
C THR A 145 6.38 -15.51 13.34
N TYR A 146 6.77 -15.15 14.55
CA TYR A 146 5.98 -14.33 15.47
C TYR A 146 6.44 -12.88 15.35
N LYS A 147 5.50 -11.96 15.21
CA LYS A 147 5.77 -10.52 15.15
C LYS A 147 4.99 -9.81 16.22
N ALA A 148 5.66 -8.96 16.98
CA ALA A 148 5.06 -7.98 17.87
C ALA A 148 5.43 -6.58 17.36
N ARG A 149 4.50 -5.65 17.45
CA ARG A 149 4.72 -4.22 17.17
C ARG A 149 4.17 -3.38 18.28
N LEU A 150 4.96 -2.41 18.74
CA LEU A 150 4.48 -1.39 19.65
C LEU A 150 3.83 -0.27 18.86
N VAL A 151 2.57 0.02 19.16
CA VAL A 151 1.74 0.97 18.42
C VAL A 151 1.18 2.02 19.36
N ALA A 152 1.42 3.31 19.08
CA ALA A 152 0.81 4.41 19.81
C ALA A 152 -0.70 4.49 19.54
N LYS A 153 -1.47 4.89 20.54
CA LYS A 153 -2.91 5.15 20.41
C LYS A 153 -3.16 6.54 19.80
N GLY A 154 -2.68 6.74 18.55
CA GLY A 154 -2.70 8.01 17.83
C GLY A 154 -4.10 8.59 17.59
N TYR A 155 -5.17 7.79 17.75
CA TYR A 155 -6.53 8.30 17.72
C TYR A 155 -6.85 9.27 18.87
N ARG A 156 -5.99 9.34 19.90
CA ARG A 156 -6.07 10.32 21.00
C ARG A 156 -5.33 11.61 20.72
N GLN A 157 -4.53 11.67 19.66
CA GLN A 157 -3.81 12.87 19.29
C GLN A 157 -4.75 13.98 18.85
N ILE A 158 -4.47 15.19 19.28
CA ILE A 158 -5.22 16.41 18.98
C ILE A 158 -4.45 17.22 17.95
N GLN A 159 -5.13 17.61 16.85
CA GLN A 159 -4.55 18.46 15.82
C GLN A 159 -4.17 19.82 16.40
N SER A 160 -3.10 20.40 15.90
CA SER A 160 -2.48 21.66 16.35
C SER A 160 -1.90 21.64 17.78
N ILE A 161 -1.87 20.47 18.42
CA ILE A 161 -1.17 20.20 19.69
C ILE A 161 -0.15 19.09 19.49
N ASP A 162 -0.60 17.92 19.11
CA ASP A 162 0.23 16.72 18.93
C ASP A 162 0.74 16.56 17.50
N TYR A 163 0.13 17.21 16.52
CA TYR A 163 0.52 17.18 15.11
C TYR A 163 -0.13 18.33 14.34
N GLU A 164 0.60 18.89 13.37
CA GLU A 164 0.05 19.88 12.44
C GLU A 164 -0.48 19.20 11.18
N GLU A 165 0.33 18.39 10.53
CA GLU A 165 0.04 17.82 9.23
C GLU A 165 0.34 16.32 9.20
N THR A 166 -0.55 15.56 8.58
CA THR A 166 -0.43 14.08 8.51
C THR A 166 -0.24 13.56 7.09
N PHE A 167 -0.45 14.42 6.07
CA PHE A 167 -0.37 13.99 4.69
C PHE A 167 1.02 13.45 4.34
N SER A 168 1.06 12.23 3.84
CA SER A 168 2.24 11.60 3.27
C SER A 168 1.90 11.12 1.86
N PRO A 169 2.70 11.44 0.85
CA PRO A 169 2.48 10.93 -0.48
C PRO A 169 2.72 9.41 -0.51
N VAL A 170 1.99 8.72 -1.38
CA VAL A 170 2.17 7.29 -1.66
C VAL A 170 2.23 7.11 -3.17
N ALA A 171 3.16 6.28 -3.65
CA ALA A 171 3.32 6.03 -5.09
C ALA A 171 2.04 5.47 -5.70
N MET A 172 1.61 6.05 -6.81
CA MET A 172 0.45 5.55 -7.54
C MET A 172 0.79 4.27 -8.30
N LEU A 173 -0.09 3.28 -8.25
CA LEU A 173 0.06 2.04 -9.04
C LEU A 173 0.24 2.31 -10.54
N LYS A 174 -0.40 3.37 -11.05
CA LYS A 174 -0.23 3.83 -12.44
C LYS A 174 1.24 4.15 -12.74
N SER A 175 1.92 4.85 -11.86
CA SER A 175 3.32 5.24 -12.02
C SER A 175 4.24 4.03 -11.97
N ILE A 176 3.99 3.10 -11.05
CA ILE A 176 4.71 1.82 -10.99
C ILE A 176 4.54 1.05 -12.30
N ARG A 177 3.31 0.93 -12.82
CA ARG A 177 3.05 0.23 -14.10
C ARG A 177 3.74 0.89 -15.29
N ILE A 178 3.81 2.22 -15.33
CA ILE A 178 4.55 2.96 -16.37
C ILE A 178 6.04 2.61 -16.30
N LEU A 179 6.63 2.63 -15.11
CA LEU A 179 8.05 2.32 -14.93
C LEU A 179 8.37 0.85 -15.26
N LEU A 180 7.47 -0.08 -14.92
CA LEU A 180 7.60 -1.49 -15.32
C LEU A 180 7.50 -1.66 -16.85
N ALA A 181 6.65 -0.90 -17.53
CA ALA A 181 6.56 -0.91 -18.99
C ALA A 181 7.84 -0.35 -19.64
N ILE A 182 8.42 0.71 -19.09
CA ILE A 182 9.72 1.24 -19.50
C ILE A 182 10.81 0.18 -19.30
N ALA A 183 10.81 -0.49 -18.14
CA ALA A 183 11.78 -1.55 -17.85
C ALA A 183 11.64 -2.75 -18.80
N ALA A 184 10.42 -3.10 -19.20
CA ALA A 184 10.19 -4.16 -20.19
C ALA A 184 10.73 -3.77 -21.57
N TYR A 185 10.47 -2.53 -22.01
CA TYR A 185 10.83 -2.05 -23.33
C TYR A 185 12.34 -1.92 -23.52
N TYR A 186 13.03 -1.32 -22.53
CA TYR A 186 14.47 -1.05 -22.56
C TYR A 186 15.32 -2.16 -21.92
N ASP A 187 14.69 -3.20 -21.41
CA ASP A 187 15.31 -4.32 -20.67
C ASP A 187 16.09 -3.88 -19.41
N TYR A 188 15.56 -2.90 -18.67
CA TYR A 188 16.16 -2.42 -17.42
C TYR A 188 16.05 -3.47 -16.31
N GLU A 189 17.00 -3.48 -15.38
CA GLU A 189 16.91 -4.26 -14.15
C GLU A 189 15.83 -3.70 -13.24
N ILE A 190 15.20 -4.59 -12.46
CA ILE A 190 14.16 -4.25 -11.49
C ILE A 190 14.49 -4.95 -10.19
N TRP A 191 14.95 -4.21 -9.20
CA TRP A 191 15.32 -4.73 -7.89
C TRP A 191 14.39 -4.20 -6.81
N GLN A 192 14.25 -4.98 -5.73
CA GLN A 192 13.43 -4.61 -4.58
C GLN A 192 14.26 -4.61 -3.31
N MET A 193 14.00 -3.60 -2.47
CA MET A 193 14.51 -3.51 -1.11
C MET A 193 13.36 -3.20 -0.15
N ASP A 194 13.50 -3.58 1.10
CA ASP A 194 12.54 -3.36 2.17
C ASP A 194 13.22 -2.61 3.33
N VAL A 195 12.59 -1.54 3.82
CA VAL A 195 13.10 -0.77 4.97
C VAL A 195 12.56 -1.37 6.25
N LYS A 196 13.46 -1.93 7.06
CA LYS A 196 13.06 -2.39 8.39
C LYS A 196 12.71 -1.19 9.24
N THR A 197 11.55 -1.26 9.92
CA THR A 197 11.12 -0.21 10.86
C THR A 197 11.10 1.20 10.27
N ALA A 198 10.56 1.37 9.05
CA ALA A 198 10.58 2.62 8.30
C ALA A 198 10.15 3.84 9.14
N PHE A 199 9.04 3.75 9.88
CA PHE A 199 8.53 4.86 10.69
C PHE A 199 9.48 5.28 11.82
N LEU A 200 10.26 4.35 12.38
CA LEU A 200 11.22 4.66 13.45
C LEU A 200 12.41 5.51 12.97
N ASN A 201 12.52 5.77 11.67
CA ASN A 201 13.53 6.67 11.10
C ASN A 201 13.06 8.12 11.04
N GLY A 202 11.73 8.39 11.05
CA GLY A 202 11.16 9.73 10.97
C GLY A 202 11.36 10.51 12.26
N TYR A 203 11.84 11.74 12.18
CA TYR A 203 11.95 12.65 13.32
C TYR A 203 10.59 13.27 13.66
N ILE A 204 10.39 13.56 14.93
CA ILE A 204 9.23 14.29 15.46
C ILE A 204 9.73 15.64 15.97
N GLU A 205 9.07 16.71 15.55
CA GLU A 205 9.36 18.08 15.99
C GLU A 205 8.48 18.46 17.19
N GLU A 206 7.31 17.83 17.30
CA GLU A 206 6.34 18.10 18.35
C GLU A 206 6.70 17.39 19.67
N ASP A 207 6.33 18.00 20.78
CA ASP A 207 6.52 17.44 22.13
C ASP A 207 5.48 16.38 22.46
N ILE A 208 5.74 15.13 22.05
CA ILE A 208 4.85 13.99 22.28
C ILE A 208 5.35 13.12 23.42
N TYR A 209 4.48 12.89 24.38
CA TYR A 209 4.73 12.05 25.55
C TYR A 209 3.85 10.81 25.50
N MET A 210 4.44 9.65 25.75
CA MET A 210 3.77 8.35 25.70
C MET A 210 4.01 7.60 27.01
N ILE A 211 3.01 6.84 27.48
CA ILE A 211 3.20 5.93 28.61
C ILE A 211 4.22 4.86 28.25
N GLN A 212 4.95 4.35 29.23
CA GLN A 212 5.86 3.24 29.02
C GLN A 212 5.10 2.00 28.55
N PRO A 213 5.69 1.19 27.62
CA PRO A 213 5.06 -0.02 27.11
C PRO A 213 4.81 -1.05 28.20
N CYS A 214 3.61 -1.65 28.21
CA CYS A 214 3.24 -2.71 29.14
C CYS A 214 4.24 -3.88 29.07
N GLY A 215 4.75 -4.31 30.22
CA GLY A 215 5.75 -5.37 30.38
C GLY A 215 7.20 -4.92 30.17
N PHE A 216 7.42 -3.66 29.81
CA PHE A 216 8.75 -3.07 29.57
C PHE A 216 8.97 -1.76 30.33
N GLU A 217 8.20 -1.55 31.37
CA GLU A 217 8.34 -0.39 32.23
C GLU A 217 9.67 -0.41 32.98
N SER A 218 10.31 0.75 33.08
CA SER A 218 11.56 0.90 33.82
C SER A 218 11.32 0.69 35.33
N LYS A 219 11.91 -0.36 35.90
CA LYS A 219 11.84 -0.64 37.32
C LYS A 219 12.43 0.49 38.18
N ALA A 220 13.45 1.20 37.69
CA ALA A 220 14.07 2.31 38.37
C ALA A 220 13.28 3.64 38.27
N ASN A 221 12.46 3.78 37.23
CA ASN A 221 11.73 5.01 36.91
C ASN A 221 10.29 4.73 36.45
N PRO A 222 9.45 4.07 37.26
CA PRO A 222 8.11 3.63 36.84
C PRO A 222 7.16 4.80 36.58
N HIS A 223 7.38 5.95 37.18
CA HIS A 223 6.58 7.17 37.02
C HIS A 223 6.92 8.00 35.79
N LYS A 224 8.08 7.74 35.15
CA LYS A 224 8.53 8.50 33.97
C LYS A 224 7.74 8.09 32.71
N VAL A 225 7.68 9.03 31.78
CA VAL A 225 7.05 8.85 30.47
C VAL A 225 8.10 8.89 29.35
N CYS A 226 7.76 8.28 28.20
CA CYS A 226 8.58 8.31 27.02
C CYS A 226 8.35 9.63 26.28
N LYS A 227 9.33 10.55 26.27
CA LYS A 227 9.34 11.70 25.35
C LYS A 227 9.84 11.22 24.00
N LEU A 228 8.97 11.20 22.99
CA LEU A 228 9.29 10.71 21.65
C LEU A 228 10.23 11.69 20.94
N ARG A 229 11.27 11.17 20.30
CA ARG A 229 12.22 11.88 19.44
C ARG A 229 12.04 11.50 17.98
N LYS A 230 11.55 10.27 17.77
CA LYS A 230 11.22 9.72 16.45
C LYS A 230 9.82 9.15 16.45
N SER A 231 9.24 9.04 15.27
CA SER A 231 7.92 8.50 15.12
C SER A 231 7.87 7.00 15.40
N ILE A 232 6.70 6.52 15.82
CA ILE A 232 6.39 5.11 15.98
C ILE A 232 5.11 4.77 15.23
N TYR A 233 4.87 3.48 15.06
CA TYR A 233 3.60 3.02 14.51
C TYR A 233 2.41 3.59 15.29
N GLY A 234 1.36 3.97 14.57
CA GLY A 234 0.11 4.47 15.15
C GLY A 234 0.03 5.99 15.36
N LEU A 235 1.15 6.73 15.32
CA LEU A 235 1.10 8.18 15.29
C LEU A 235 0.56 8.68 13.96
N LYS A 236 -0.25 9.74 13.99
CA LYS A 236 -0.86 10.31 12.78
C LYS A 236 0.16 10.87 11.79
N GLN A 237 1.25 11.46 12.26
CA GLN A 237 2.33 12.03 11.44
C GLN A 237 3.43 11.03 11.07
N ALA A 238 3.39 9.77 11.55
CA ALA A 238 4.50 8.82 11.36
C ALA A 238 4.90 8.59 9.90
N SER A 239 3.93 8.43 9.01
CA SER A 239 4.16 8.22 7.58
C SER A 239 4.79 9.46 6.93
N ARG A 240 4.34 10.67 7.33
CA ARG A 240 4.88 11.94 6.85
C ARG A 240 6.33 12.15 7.29
N SER A 241 6.61 11.96 8.58
CA SER A 241 7.96 12.10 9.15
C SER A 241 8.95 11.16 8.48
N TRP A 242 8.54 9.91 8.22
CA TRP A 242 9.34 8.96 7.45
C TRP A 242 9.57 9.44 6.01
N ASN A 243 8.53 9.89 5.31
CA ASN A 243 8.64 10.35 3.92
C ASN A 243 9.60 11.55 3.80
N ILE A 244 9.52 12.52 4.71
CA ILE A 244 10.43 13.67 4.77
C ILE A 244 11.88 13.19 4.97
N ARG A 245 12.12 12.33 5.97
CA ARG A 245 13.46 11.78 6.25
C ARG A 245 14.06 11.05 5.06
N PHE A 246 13.23 10.26 4.35
CA PHE A 246 13.67 9.55 3.16
C PHE A 246 13.95 10.50 1.98
N ASP A 247 13.05 11.46 1.76
CA ASP A 247 13.16 12.46 0.68
C ASP A 247 14.48 13.26 0.80
N ASP A 248 14.80 13.74 1.99
CA ASP A 248 16.03 14.47 2.26
C ASP A 248 17.28 13.59 2.03
N ALA A 249 17.24 12.37 2.53
CA ALA A 249 18.34 11.43 2.36
C ALA A 249 18.59 11.09 0.89
N ILE A 250 17.54 10.73 0.14
CA ILE A 250 17.73 10.29 -1.27
C ILE A 250 18.12 11.45 -2.18
N LYS A 251 17.67 12.68 -1.90
CA LYS A 251 18.10 13.88 -2.58
C LYS A 251 19.58 14.18 -2.34
N SER A 252 20.08 13.99 -1.11
CA SER A 252 21.49 14.17 -0.79
C SER A 252 22.39 13.20 -1.55
N PHE A 253 21.88 12.04 -1.96
CA PHE A 253 22.58 11.07 -2.82
C PHE A 253 22.52 11.44 -4.31
N GLY A 254 21.86 12.54 -4.68
CA GLY A 254 21.79 13.06 -6.04
C GLY A 254 20.59 12.56 -6.86
N PHE A 255 19.54 12.07 -6.20
CA PHE A 255 18.27 11.83 -6.86
C PHE A 255 17.45 13.11 -6.98
N ILE A 256 16.70 13.22 -8.06
CA ILE A 256 15.76 14.30 -8.33
C ILE A 256 14.36 13.73 -8.15
N LYS A 257 13.56 14.35 -7.29
CA LYS A 257 12.15 14.02 -7.05
C LYS A 257 11.30 14.39 -8.25
N ASN A 258 10.33 13.58 -8.60
CA ASN A 258 9.35 13.91 -9.64
C ASN A 258 8.27 14.83 -9.03
N GLU A 259 7.95 15.93 -9.72
CA GLU A 259 6.97 16.93 -9.26
C GLU A 259 5.53 16.39 -9.24
N ASN A 260 5.18 15.58 -10.25
CA ASN A 260 3.82 15.03 -10.39
C ASN A 260 3.60 13.74 -9.61
N GLU A 261 4.69 13.07 -9.19
CA GLU A 261 4.66 11.80 -8.48
C GLU A 261 5.73 11.82 -7.37
N PRO A 262 5.39 12.38 -6.19
CA PRO A 262 6.38 12.69 -5.14
C PRO A 262 7.12 11.48 -4.55
N CYS A 263 6.65 10.26 -4.82
CA CYS A 263 7.32 9.03 -4.37
C CYS A 263 8.17 8.38 -5.47
N VAL A 264 8.34 9.05 -6.61
CA VAL A 264 9.21 8.63 -7.70
C VAL A 264 10.41 9.56 -7.80
N TYR A 265 11.59 8.99 -7.80
CA TYR A 265 12.84 9.70 -7.91
C TYR A 265 13.63 9.19 -9.12
N LYS A 266 14.43 10.06 -9.73
CA LYS A 266 15.28 9.75 -10.87
C LYS A 266 16.70 10.24 -10.62
N ARG A 267 17.69 9.42 -10.96
CA ARG A 267 19.10 9.80 -11.03
C ARG A 267 19.64 9.47 -12.42
N VAL A 268 20.34 10.43 -13.01
CA VAL A 268 20.99 10.28 -14.32
C VAL A 268 22.46 10.61 -14.17
N SER A 269 23.33 9.76 -14.69
CA SER A 269 24.79 9.95 -14.71
C SER A 269 25.33 9.43 -16.05
N GLY A 270 25.60 10.36 -16.98
CA GLY A 270 25.90 9.99 -18.35
C GLY A 270 24.74 9.23 -19.02
N SER A 271 24.98 8.02 -19.50
CA SER A 271 23.96 7.12 -20.06
C SER A 271 23.25 6.26 -19.03
N ALA A 272 23.72 6.23 -17.78
CA ALA A 272 23.13 5.46 -16.71
C ALA A 272 21.91 6.19 -16.13
N ILE A 273 20.78 5.50 -16.05
CA ILE A 273 19.50 6.00 -15.51
C ILE A 273 19.04 5.03 -14.42
N THR A 274 18.71 5.58 -13.27
CA THR A 274 18.09 4.83 -12.18
C THR A 274 16.83 5.57 -11.71
N PHE A 275 15.70 4.87 -11.72
CA PHE A 275 14.47 5.28 -11.06
C PHE A 275 14.39 4.58 -9.69
N LEU A 276 13.92 5.31 -8.71
CA LEU A 276 13.59 4.79 -7.40
C LEU A 276 12.13 5.12 -7.10
N VAL A 277 11.37 4.13 -6.66
CA VAL A 277 9.99 4.29 -6.20
C VAL A 277 9.93 3.91 -4.73
N LEU A 278 9.46 4.83 -3.89
CA LEU A 278 9.19 4.57 -2.48
C LEU A 278 7.70 4.28 -2.30
N TYR A 279 7.37 3.14 -1.71
CA TYR A 279 6.03 2.82 -1.28
C TYR A 279 6.03 2.38 0.19
N VAL A 280 5.88 3.34 1.09
CA VAL A 280 5.98 3.19 2.56
C VAL A 280 7.35 2.63 2.96
N ASP A 281 7.49 1.33 3.10
CA ASP A 281 8.72 0.57 3.43
C ASP A 281 9.32 -0.18 2.22
N ASP A 282 8.53 -0.41 1.17
CA ASP A 282 9.00 -1.03 -0.08
C ASP A 282 9.70 -0.02 -1.00
N ILE A 283 10.85 -0.40 -1.53
CA ILE A 283 11.60 0.37 -2.52
C ILE A 283 11.79 -0.46 -3.77
N LEU A 284 11.40 0.08 -4.92
CA LEU A 284 11.79 -0.44 -6.24
C LEU A 284 12.93 0.40 -6.81
N LEU A 285 13.97 -0.27 -7.28
CA LEU A 285 15.04 0.30 -8.08
C LEU A 285 14.91 -0.23 -9.50
N ILE A 286 14.85 0.67 -10.47
CA ILE A 286 14.70 0.33 -11.90
C ILE A 286 15.75 1.09 -12.68
N GLY A 287 16.62 0.40 -13.44
CA GLY A 287 17.69 1.08 -14.13
C GLY A 287 18.41 0.22 -15.16
N ASN A 288 19.27 0.85 -15.95
CA ASN A 288 20.06 0.22 -17.02
C ASN A 288 21.51 -0.04 -16.64
N ASP A 289 21.97 0.43 -15.49
CA ASP A 289 23.35 0.27 -15.04
C ASP A 289 23.42 -0.43 -13.68
N ILE A 290 23.94 -1.66 -13.67
CA ILE A 290 24.07 -2.50 -12.49
C ILE A 290 25.01 -1.86 -11.45
N GLY A 291 26.09 -1.22 -11.89
CA GLY A 291 27.06 -0.58 -10.98
C GLY A 291 26.45 0.61 -10.25
N GLN A 292 25.72 1.47 -10.97
CA GLN A 292 24.99 2.59 -10.36
C GLN A 292 23.92 2.08 -9.38
N MET A 293 23.13 1.08 -9.78
CA MET A 293 22.08 0.52 -8.94
C MET A 293 22.65 -0.15 -7.67
N SER A 294 23.79 -0.86 -7.80
CA SER A 294 24.50 -1.46 -6.65
C SER A 294 25.00 -0.39 -5.68
N SER A 295 25.51 0.72 -6.20
CA SER A 295 25.93 1.87 -5.37
C SER A 295 24.75 2.46 -4.59
N VAL A 296 23.57 2.56 -5.21
CA VAL A 296 22.33 2.98 -4.52
C VAL A 296 21.96 2.03 -3.39
N LYS A 297 22.00 0.71 -3.62
CA LYS A 297 21.71 -0.30 -2.57
C LYS A 297 22.65 -0.18 -1.38
N ILE A 298 23.95 -0.07 -1.65
CA ILE A 298 24.99 0.08 -0.60
C ILE A 298 24.70 1.35 0.20
N TRP A 299 24.49 2.47 -0.47
CA TRP A 299 24.22 3.74 0.20
C TRP A 299 22.93 3.70 1.03
N LEU A 300 21.84 3.13 0.50
CA LEU A 300 20.60 2.93 1.27
C LEU A 300 20.83 2.10 2.52
N SER A 301 21.61 1.02 2.41
CA SER A 301 21.93 0.13 3.54
C SER A 301 22.83 0.78 4.60
N GLN A 302 23.60 1.80 4.23
CA GLN A 302 24.39 2.61 5.17
C GLN A 302 23.56 3.62 5.93
N ASN A 303 22.47 4.11 5.34
CA ASN A 303 21.61 5.16 5.92
C ASN A 303 20.39 4.62 6.66
N PHE A 304 19.92 3.45 6.28
CA PHE A 304 18.72 2.81 6.81
C PHE A 304 18.97 1.32 7.05
N SER A 305 18.26 0.73 8.00
CA SER A 305 18.25 -0.71 8.16
C SER A 305 17.44 -1.34 7.03
N MET A 306 18.15 -1.97 6.07
CA MET A 306 17.55 -2.48 4.84
C MET A 306 17.56 -4.00 4.77
N LYS A 307 16.62 -4.55 4.03
CA LYS A 307 16.65 -5.92 3.53
C LYS A 307 16.69 -5.86 2.01
N ASP A 308 17.74 -6.40 1.39
CA ASP A 308 17.80 -6.59 -0.05
C ASP A 308 17.00 -7.84 -0.42
N LEU A 309 16.01 -7.68 -1.30
CA LEU A 309 15.14 -8.74 -1.78
C LEU A 309 15.56 -9.25 -3.17
N GLY A 310 16.63 -8.68 -3.76
CA GLY A 310 17.11 -9.04 -5.08
C GLY A 310 16.19 -8.56 -6.20
N ASP A 311 15.99 -9.42 -7.20
CA ASP A 311 15.07 -9.15 -8.31
C ASP A 311 13.63 -9.01 -7.80
N ALA A 312 12.92 -8.00 -8.30
CA ALA A 312 11.55 -7.73 -7.88
C ALA A 312 10.59 -8.80 -8.43
N MET A 313 10.23 -9.75 -7.58
CA MET A 313 9.24 -10.78 -7.90
C MET A 313 7.82 -10.38 -7.49
N TYR A 314 7.70 -9.47 -6.55
CA TYR A 314 6.42 -8.95 -6.05
C TYR A 314 6.53 -7.46 -5.79
N ILE A 315 5.46 -6.75 -6.03
CA ILE A 315 5.25 -5.37 -5.57
C ILE A 315 3.83 -5.22 -5.06
N LEU A 316 3.67 -4.77 -3.81
CA LEU A 316 2.35 -4.57 -3.21
C LEU A 316 1.47 -5.82 -3.26
N GLY A 317 2.02 -7.01 -3.09
CA GLY A 317 1.29 -8.27 -3.21
C GLY A 317 0.93 -8.69 -4.65
N ILE A 318 1.34 -7.92 -5.65
CA ILE A 318 1.19 -8.24 -7.07
C ILE A 318 2.45 -8.99 -7.52
N ARG A 319 2.28 -10.19 -8.05
CA ARG A 319 3.40 -10.93 -8.64
C ARG A 319 3.82 -10.29 -9.96
N ILE A 320 5.12 -10.09 -10.12
CA ILE A 320 5.75 -9.64 -11.36
C ILE A 320 6.28 -10.88 -12.08
N TYR A 321 5.80 -11.11 -13.28
CA TYR A 321 6.37 -12.08 -14.21
C TYR A 321 7.17 -11.33 -15.28
N ARG A 322 8.36 -11.82 -15.63
CA ARG A 322 9.20 -11.20 -16.63
C ARG A 322 9.71 -12.22 -17.65
N ASP A 323 9.52 -11.90 -18.93
CA ASP A 323 10.12 -12.60 -20.06
C ASP A 323 10.98 -11.59 -20.85
N ARG A 324 12.30 -11.65 -20.64
CA ARG A 324 13.25 -10.72 -21.28
C ARG A 324 13.32 -10.92 -22.79
N SER A 325 13.23 -12.18 -23.25
CA SER A 325 13.31 -12.53 -24.67
C SER A 325 12.19 -11.90 -25.47
N ARG A 326 11.00 -11.77 -24.85
CA ARG A 326 9.80 -11.18 -25.45
C ARG A 326 9.57 -9.73 -25.03
N ARG A 327 10.46 -9.14 -24.22
CA ARG A 327 10.30 -7.81 -23.61
C ARG A 327 8.94 -7.63 -22.91
N LEU A 328 8.51 -8.67 -22.19
CA LEU A 328 7.20 -8.73 -21.57
C LEU A 328 7.31 -8.71 -20.05
N ILE A 329 6.47 -7.91 -19.41
CA ILE A 329 6.21 -7.97 -17.97
C ILE A 329 4.71 -8.20 -17.77
N GLY A 330 4.37 -9.26 -17.04
CA GLY A 330 3.01 -9.58 -16.62
C GLY A 330 2.82 -9.29 -15.12
N LEU A 331 1.64 -8.82 -14.75
CA LEU A 331 1.24 -8.57 -13.35
C LEU A 331 0.09 -9.51 -12.97
N CYS A 332 0.22 -10.20 -11.85
CA CYS A 332 -0.74 -11.21 -11.42
C CYS A 332 -1.12 -11.05 -9.95
N GLN A 333 -2.42 -11.09 -9.66
CA GLN A 333 -2.99 -11.06 -8.30
C GLN A 333 -3.71 -12.35 -7.92
N ALA A 334 -3.38 -13.49 -8.52
CA ALA A 334 -4.10 -14.74 -8.30
C ALA A 334 -4.30 -15.07 -6.81
N LYS A 335 -3.23 -14.99 -5.99
CA LYS A 335 -3.31 -15.24 -4.54
C LYS A 335 -4.25 -14.27 -3.82
N TYR A 336 -4.26 -13.00 -4.22
CA TYR A 336 -5.15 -11.99 -3.62
C TYR A 336 -6.61 -12.26 -3.99
N ILE A 337 -6.88 -12.58 -5.25
CA ILE A 337 -8.24 -12.91 -5.73
C ILE A 337 -8.75 -14.18 -5.04
N GLU A 338 -7.92 -15.20 -4.93
CA GLU A 338 -8.24 -16.44 -4.19
C GLU A 338 -8.64 -16.13 -2.74
N LYS A 339 -7.84 -15.30 -2.06
CA LYS A 339 -8.12 -14.87 -0.69
C LYS A 339 -9.46 -14.14 -0.56
N ILE A 340 -9.78 -13.23 -1.51
CA ILE A 340 -11.08 -12.54 -1.52
C ILE A 340 -12.22 -13.54 -1.70
N LEU A 341 -12.10 -14.43 -2.67
CA LEU A 341 -13.14 -15.43 -2.94
C LEU A 341 -13.41 -16.31 -1.71
N LYS A 342 -12.35 -16.77 -1.03
CA LYS A 342 -12.47 -17.53 0.21
C LYS A 342 -13.10 -16.69 1.34
N LYS A 343 -12.63 -15.45 1.53
CA LYS A 343 -13.14 -14.54 2.57
C LYS A 343 -14.64 -14.29 2.48
N PHE A 344 -15.18 -14.21 1.27
CA PHE A 344 -16.59 -13.93 1.04
C PHE A 344 -17.39 -15.18 0.65
N ASN A 345 -16.85 -16.39 0.90
CA ASN A 345 -17.49 -17.67 0.59
C ASN A 345 -17.92 -17.82 -0.91
N MET A 346 -17.10 -17.25 -1.81
CA MET A 346 -17.35 -17.27 -3.26
C MET A 346 -16.43 -18.22 -4.02
N TRP A 347 -15.60 -19.00 -3.31
CA TRP A 347 -14.61 -19.89 -3.93
C TRP A 347 -15.25 -20.90 -4.88
N ASP A 348 -16.36 -21.54 -4.47
CA ASP A 348 -17.09 -22.53 -5.25
C ASP A 348 -18.20 -21.93 -6.13
N SER A 349 -18.24 -20.60 -6.24
CA SER A 349 -19.25 -19.91 -7.03
C SER A 349 -19.05 -20.12 -8.53
N LYS A 350 -20.16 -20.21 -9.27
CA LYS A 350 -20.12 -20.29 -10.73
C LYS A 350 -19.62 -18.96 -11.33
N ARG A 351 -18.73 -19.08 -12.32
CA ARG A 351 -18.22 -17.93 -13.05
C ARG A 351 -19.34 -17.20 -13.79
N GLY A 352 -19.46 -15.89 -13.58
CA GLY A 352 -20.32 -15.01 -14.39
C GLY A 352 -19.60 -14.52 -15.65
N PHE A 353 -20.35 -14.20 -16.70
CA PHE A 353 -19.81 -13.69 -17.97
C PHE A 353 -19.62 -12.18 -17.94
N ILE A 354 -20.45 -11.47 -17.18
CA ILE A 354 -20.42 -9.99 -17.06
C ILE A 354 -20.39 -9.59 -15.58
N PRO A 355 -19.59 -8.57 -15.21
CA PRO A 355 -19.51 -8.11 -13.82
C PRO A 355 -20.81 -7.48 -13.32
N PHE A 356 -21.62 -6.91 -14.22
CA PHE A 356 -22.86 -6.21 -13.91
C PHE A 356 -23.87 -6.39 -15.01
N ARG A 357 -25.10 -6.78 -14.67
CA ARG A 357 -26.16 -7.00 -15.66
C ARG A 357 -26.69 -5.68 -16.20
N HIS A 358 -27.00 -5.63 -17.48
CA HIS A 358 -27.75 -4.53 -18.08
C HIS A 358 -29.12 -4.35 -17.41
N GLY A 359 -29.58 -3.10 -17.29
CA GLY A 359 -30.89 -2.79 -16.73
C GLY A 359 -30.99 -2.78 -15.21
N ILE A 360 -29.91 -3.06 -14.49
CA ILE A 360 -29.86 -2.87 -13.03
C ILE A 360 -29.58 -1.40 -12.72
N HIS A 361 -30.56 -0.72 -12.13
CA HIS A 361 -30.46 0.67 -11.70
C HIS A 361 -30.46 0.71 -10.17
N LEU A 362 -29.28 0.88 -9.57
CA LEU A 362 -29.17 1.08 -8.14
C LEU A 362 -29.59 2.48 -7.76
N SER A 363 -30.35 2.62 -6.67
CA SER A 363 -30.80 3.92 -6.17
C SER A 363 -30.77 3.95 -4.64
N LYS A 364 -30.74 5.15 -4.06
CA LYS A 364 -30.82 5.33 -2.60
C LYS A 364 -32.13 4.82 -2.00
N SER A 365 -33.21 4.69 -2.81
CA SER A 365 -34.49 4.17 -2.34
C SER A 365 -34.44 2.66 -2.00
N MET A 366 -33.42 1.94 -2.49
CA MET A 366 -33.16 0.53 -2.21
C MET A 366 -32.41 0.32 -0.89
N SER A 367 -31.84 1.39 -0.31
CA SER A 367 -31.17 1.32 0.99
C SER A 367 -32.16 0.99 2.12
N PRO A 368 -31.72 0.28 3.19
CA PRO A 368 -32.57 -0.18 4.27
C PRO A 368 -33.25 1.00 5.01
N LYS A 369 -34.55 0.90 5.18
CA LYS A 369 -35.42 1.93 5.80
C LYS A 369 -35.86 1.51 7.19
N THR A 370 -36.15 0.23 7.39
CA THR A 370 -36.60 -0.32 8.66
C THR A 370 -35.42 -0.74 9.55
N TYR A 371 -35.68 -0.92 10.83
CA TYR A 371 -34.67 -1.44 11.78
C TYR A 371 -34.21 -2.85 11.39
N ASP A 372 -35.13 -3.74 11.06
CA ASP A 372 -34.82 -5.13 10.70
C ASP A 372 -34.01 -5.25 9.40
N GLU A 373 -34.27 -4.38 8.42
CA GLU A 373 -33.46 -4.31 7.20
C GLU A 373 -32.03 -3.86 7.50
N ARG A 374 -31.86 -2.86 8.37
CA ARG A 374 -30.54 -2.37 8.79
C ARG A 374 -29.79 -3.45 9.57
N GLU A 375 -30.45 -4.15 10.48
CA GLU A 375 -29.83 -5.23 11.23
C GLU A 375 -29.35 -6.39 10.33
N ARG A 376 -30.14 -6.74 9.32
CA ARG A 376 -29.75 -7.71 8.28
C ARG A 376 -28.53 -7.24 7.49
N MET A 377 -28.54 -5.98 7.04
CA MET A 377 -27.41 -5.41 6.27
C MET A 377 -26.14 -5.26 7.10
N ASN A 378 -26.24 -4.98 8.39
CA ASN A 378 -25.06 -4.90 9.28
C ASN A 378 -24.27 -6.22 9.36
N LYS A 379 -24.92 -7.36 9.10
CA LYS A 379 -24.26 -8.68 9.05
C LYS A 379 -23.49 -8.91 7.73
N ILE A 380 -23.74 -8.09 6.70
CA ILE A 380 -23.10 -8.21 5.39
C ILE A 380 -21.90 -7.27 5.33
N PRO A 381 -20.68 -7.77 5.14
CA PRO A 381 -19.46 -6.96 5.12
C PRO A 381 -19.32 -6.20 3.78
N TYR A 382 -20.33 -5.41 3.39
CA TYR A 382 -20.42 -4.74 2.08
C TYR A 382 -19.22 -3.84 1.81
N ALA A 383 -18.88 -2.93 2.73
CA ALA A 383 -17.76 -2.01 2.55
C ALA A 383 -16.43 -2.76 2.39
N SER A 384 -16.23 -3.85 3.16
CA SER A 384 -15.04 -4.71 3.05
C SER A 384 -14.96 -5.42 1.69
N ALA A 385 -16.10 -5.91 1.16
CA ALA A 385 -16.17 -6.56 -0.14
C ALA A 385 -15.83 -5.57 -1.27
N ILE A 386 -16.48 -4.39 -1.26
CA ILE A 386 -16.22 -3.34 -2.26
C ILE A 386 -14.77 -2.86 -2.19
N GLY A 387 -14.22 -2.61 -0.99
CA GLY A 387 -12.82 -2.22 -0.82
C GLY A 387 -11.85 -3.27 -1.40
N SER A 388 -12.12 -4.56 -1.17
CA SER A 388 -11.32 -5.65 -1.75
C SER A 388 -11.38 -5.67 -3.28
N LEU A 389 -12.57 -5.47 -3.86
CA LEU A 389 -12.76 -5.39 -5.31
C LEU A 389 -12.11 -4.13 -5.91
N MET A 390 -12.13 -2.99 -5.19
CA MET A 390 -11.44 -1.77 -5.63
C MET A 390 -9.93 -2.00 -5.79
N TYR A 391 -9.30 -2.71 -4.86
CA TYR A 391 -7.89 -3.02 -4.99
C TYR A 391 -7.61 -3.96 -6.18
N ALA A 392 -8.40 -5.02 -6.36
CA ALA A 392 -8.29 -5.90 -7.52
C ALA A 392 -8.44 -5.12 -8.84
N MET A 393 -9.44 -4.25 -8.92
CA MET A 393 -9.72 -3.39 -10.07
C MET A 393 -8.53 -2.49 -10.44
N LEU A 394 -7.95 -1.82 -9.46
CA LEU A 394 -6.84 -0.90 -9.69
C LEU A 394 -5.55 -1.61 -10.12
N CYS A 395 -5.32 -2.83 -9.62
CA CYS A 395 -4.09 -3.56 -9.87
C CYS A 395 -4.11 -4.34 -11.18
N THR A 396 -5.06 -5.26 -11.36
CA THR A 396 -5.06 -6.22 -12.48
C THR A 396 -6.41 -6.42 -13.15
N ARG A 397 -7.53 -5.98 -12.56
CA ARG A 397 -8.89 -6.24 -13.04
C ARG A 397 -9.67 -4.96 -13.44
N PRO A 398 -9.18 -4.18 -14.42
CA PRO A 398 -9.89 -2.98 -14.88
C PRO A 398 -11.26 -3.30 -15.52
N ASP A 399 -11.51 -4.54 -15.93
CA ASP A 399 -12.77 -5.03 -16.47
C ASP A 399 -13.95 -4.90 -15.50
N ILE A 400 -13.71 -4.95 -14.18
CA ILE A 400 -14.77 -4.76 -13.16
C ILE A 400 -14.98 -3.29 -12.77
N ALA A 401 -14.26 -2.34 -13.38
CA ALA A 401 -14.24 -0.95 -12.94
C ALA A 401 -15.63 -0.28 -12.90
N HIS A 402 -16.45 -0.52 -13.92
CA HIS A 402 -17.82 0.03 -13.95
C HIS A 402 -18.66 -0.51 -12.79
N ALA A 403 -18.66 -1.82 -12.58
CA ALA A 403 -19.43 -2.47 -11.52
C ALA A 403 -19.01 -1.94 -10.13
N VAL A 404 -17.71 -1.92 -9.86
CA VAL A 404 -17.16 -1.41 -8.60
C VAL A 404 -17.49 0.09 -8.43
N SER A 405 -17.36 0.90 -9.47
CA SER A 405 -17.71 2.33 -9.41
C SER A 405 -19.17 2.57 -9.08
N VAL A 406 -20.09 1.78 -9.64
CA VAL A 406 -21.52 1.91 -9.36
C VAL A 406 -21.84 1.48 -7.93
N THR A 407 -21.36 0.31 -7.50
CA THR A 407 -21.66 -0.25 -6.18
C THR A 407 -20.98 0.52 -5.04
N SER A 408 -19.80 1.09 -5.27
CA SER A 408 -19.07 1.85 -4.24
C SER A 408 -19.79 3.12 -3.77
N ARG A 409 -20.72 3.66 -4.56
CA ARG A 409 -21.51 4.85 -4.19
C ARG A 409 -22.43 4.60 -3.00
N TYR A 410 -22.71 3.36 -2.69
CA TYR A 410 -23.66 2.94 -1.66
C TYR A 410 -22.99 2.41 -0.39
N GLN A 411 -21.66 2.50 -0.24
CA GLN A 411 -20.91 1.96 0.89
C GLN A 411 -21.36 2.49 2.27
N SER A 412 -21.85 3.72 2.35
CA SER A 412 -22.29 4.33 3.60
C SER A 412 -23.64 3.82 4.09
N ASN A 413 -24.48 3.35 3.20
CA ASN A 413 -25.83 2.80 3.51
C ASN A 413 -26.25 1.82 2.41
N PRO A 414 -25.62 0.62 2.33
CA PRO A 414 -25.91 -0.37 1.32
C PRO A 414 -27.27 -1.05 1.57
N GLY A 415 -27.93 -1.50 0.47
CA GLY A 415 -29.21 -2.22 0.53
C GLY A 415 -29.32 -3.26 -0.56
#